data_1feb990c3508e94cf932256d42c648ce
#
_entry.id   1feb990c3508e94cf932256d42c648ce
#
_cell.length_a   1.000
_cell.length_b   1.000
_cell.length_c   1.000
_cell.angle_alpha   90.00
_cell.angle_beta   90.00
_cell.angle_gamma   90.00
#
_symmetry.space_group_name_H-M   'P 1'
#
loop_
_entity.id
_entity.type
_entity.pdbx_description
1 polymer ?
#
loop_
_entity_poly.entity_id
_entity_poly.type
_entity_poly.pdbx_seq_one_letter_code
_entity_poly.pdbx_strand_id
1 'polypeptide(L)'
;MAGGLDPGDDAEMGRALRALPRHAAPARFRAAVAEALAPPPARRVGLSTWLASAASALAMAMIMLLWIAPGLPPWRRRIRCGPSTRAVINEHSRTILWGESRPDVVPTVLPRAMDESGVSLNWVFTGDDHIQLINAQPIYLEGRRGMELAYQDADGHTVTYLILPLPALVLPERGRVQIDRWRPLVRKDSGFTMIMWKQQGLLCVLISDLVSDDDVGKLKDYFVKVRSSTEPYATY
;
A
#
# COMPACT_ATOMS: atom_id res chain seq x y z
N MET A 1 -25.15 -18.72 -13.25
CA MET A 1 -25.05 -20.16 -12.95
C MET A 1 -23.84 -20.35 -12.05
N ALA A 2 -24.07 -20.50 -10.74
CA ALA A 2 -23.00 -20.76 -9.78
C ALA A 2 -22.77 -22.29 -9.77
N GLY A 3 -21.61 -22.74 -10.25
CA GLY A 3 -21.18 -24.14 -10.14
C GLY A 3 -20.87 -24.44 -8.68
N GLY A 4 -21.78 -25.13 -8.00
CA GLY A 4 -21.51 -25.64 -6.66
C GLY A 4 -20.42 -26.70 -6.75
N LEU A 5 -19.34 -26.51 -6.00
CA LEU A 5 -18.33 -27.55 -5.75
C LEU A 5 -19.02 -28.70 -5.03
N ASP A 6 -19.00 -29.89 -5.62
CA ASP A 6 -19.60 -31.09 -5.05
C ASP A 6 -18.79 -31.51 -3.80
N PRO A 7 -19.41 -31.63 -2.60
CA PRO A 7 -18.71 -32.05 -1.39
C PRO A 7 -18.13 -33.48 -1.48
N GLY A 8 -18.47 -34.24 -2.53
CA GLY A 8 -17.88 -35.53 -2.83
C GLY A 8 -16.41 -35.47 -3.27
N ASP A 9 -16.02 -34.42 -3.98
CA ASP A 9 -14.65 -34.26 -4.51
C ASP A 9 -13.60 -34.05 -3.42
N ASP A 10 -13.94 -33.34 -2.35
CA ASP A 10 -13.04 -33.12 -1.22
C ASP A 10 -12.71 -34.41 -0.45
N ALA A 11 -13.68 -35.29 -0.32
CA ALA A 11 -13.51 -36.57 0.36
C ALA A 11 -12.66 -37.54 -0.50
N GLU A 12 -12.75 -37.47 -1.79
CA GLU A 12 -11.97 -38.29 -2.73
C GLU A 12 -10.53 -37.78 -2.81
N MET A 13 -10.32 -36.47 -2.90
CA MET A 13 -9.02 -35.82 -2.82
C MET A 13 -8.32 -36.16 -1.49
N GLY A 14 -9.03 -36.12 -0.37
CA GLY A 14 -8.49 -36.46 0.94
C GLY A 14 -8.10 -37.95 1.05
N ARG A 15 -8.78 -38.85 0.34
CA ARG A 15 -8.39 -40.27 0.24
C ARG A 15 -7.16 -40.45 -0.62
N ALA A 16 -7.08 -39.79 -1.76
CA ALA A 16 -5.93 -39.82 -2.68
C ALA A 16 -4.66 -39.28 -2.00
N LEU A 17 -4.74 -38.20 -1.26
CA LEU A 17 -3.62 -37.63 -0.51
C LEU A 17 -3.13 -38.57 0.63
N ARG A 18 -4.03 -39.32 1.27
CA ARG A 18 -3.65 -40.28 2.31
C ARG A 18 -3.01 -41.55 1.72
N ALA A 19 -3.29 -41.86 0.46
CA ALA A 19 -2.72 -43.03 -0.24
C ALA A 19 -1.29 -42.76 -0.81
N LEU A 20 -0.84 -41.50 -0.80
CA LEU A 20 0.52 -41.16 -1.24
C LEU A 20 1.57 -41.80 -0.32
N PRO A 21 2.65 -42.37 -0.87
CA PRO A 21 3.71 -42.98 -0.07
C PRO A 21 4.35 -41.94 0.83
N ARG A 22 4.20 -42.13 2.15
CA ARG A 22 4.78 -41.24 3.17
C ARG A 22 6.29 -41.55 3.24
N HIS A 23 7.10 -40.70 2.67
CA HIS A 23 8.53 -40.75 2.84
C HIS A 23 8.88 -40.34 4.28
N ALA A 24 9.57 -41.23 5.00
CA ALA A 24 10.07 -40.90 6.31
C ALA A 24 11.08 -39.74 6.21
N ALA A 25 10.87 -38.67 6.99
CA ALA A 25 11.80 -37.56 7.00
C ALA A 25 13.24 -38.02 7.34
N PRO A 26 14.26 -37.46 6.71
CA PRO A 26 15.66 -37.81 6.99
C PRO A 26 15.97 -37.75 8.49
N ALA A 27 16.80 -38.67 8.97
CA ALA A 27 17.12 -38.77 10.41
C ALA A 27 17.61 -37.43 11.00
N ARG A 28 18.44 -36.70 10.23
CA ARG A 28 18.93 -35.36 10.58
C ARG A 28 17.81 -34.35 10.83
N PHE A 29 16.73 -34.40 10.04
CA PHE A 29 15.61 -33.46 10.20
C PHE A 29 14.78 -33.81 11.45
N ARG A 30 14.55 -35.12 11.71
CA ARG A 30 13.87 -35.58 12.93
C ARG A 30 14.63 -35.22 14.19
N ALA A 31 15.98 -35.33 14.16
CA ALA A 31 16.83 -34.93 15.27
C ALA A 31 16.76 -33.41 15.54
N ALA A 32 16.83 -32.58 14.50
CA ALA A 32 16.73 -31.14 14.64
C ALA A 32 15.36 -30.69 15.19
N VAL A 33 14.27 -31.33 14.75
CA VAL A 33 12.92 -31.05 15.29
C VAL A 33 12.78 -31.51 16.76
N ALA A 34 13.34 -32.68 17.10
CA ALA A 34 13.33 -33.16 18.50
C ALA A 34 14.15 -32.25 19.42
N GLU A 35 15.28 -31.71 18.95
CA GLU A 35 16.07 -30.74 19.70
C GLU A 35 15.33 -29.39 19.87
N ALA A 36 14.67 -28.91 18.81
CA ALA A 36 13.89 -27.66 18.86
C ALA A 36 12.66 -27.76 19.76
N LEU A 37 12.08 -28.97 19.91
CA LEU A 37 10.93 -29.25 20.76
C LEU A 37 11.31 -29.72 22.16
N ALA A 38 12.61 -29.92 22.45
CA ALA A 38 13.06 -30.30 23.77
C ALA A 38 12.71 -29.20 24.80
N PRO A 39 12.05 -29.52 25.92
CA PRO A 39 11.75 -28.52 26.91
C PRO A 39 13.05 -27.95 27.47
N PRO A 40 13.13 -26.62 27.65
CA PRO A 40 14.36 -25.98 28.17
C PRO A 40 14.71 -26.58 29.54
N PRO A 41 16.00 -26.79 29.85
CA PRO A 41 16.43 -27.35 31.09
C PRO A 41 15.88 -26.55 32.28
N ALA A 42 15.28 -27.24 33.25
CA ALA A 42 14.68 -26.61 34.41
C ALA A 42 15.70 -25.75 35.16
N ARG A 43 15.69 -24.43 34.92
CA ARG A 43 16.51 -23.49 35.66
C ARG A 43 16.00 -23.44 37.11
N ARG A 44 16.87 -23.78 38.08
CA ARG A 44 16.59 -23.54 39.49
C ARG A 44 16.45 -22.02 39.68
N VAL A 45 15.23 -21.60 39.99
CA VAL A 45 14.88 -20.20 40.20
C VAL A 45 15.46 -19.74 41.51
N GLY A 46 16.57 -19.02 41.50
CA GLY A 46 17.15 -18.40 42.72
C GLY A 46 16.32 -17.19 43.17
N LEU A 47 16.46 -16.80 44.44
CA LEU A 47 15.73 -15.68 45.07
C LEU A 47 15.84 -14.38 44.32
N SER A 48 16.94 -14.17 43.51
CA SER A 48 17.16 -12.99 42.65
C SER A 48 16.21 -12.88 41.46
N THR A 49 15.59 -14.00 41.04
CA THR A 49 14.62 -13.98 39.94
C THR A 49 13.24 -13.48 40.37
N TRP A 50 12.92 -13.53 41.66
CA TRP A 50 11.68 -12.95 42.18
C TRP A 50 11.67 -11.42 42.12
N LEU A 51 12.79 -10.78 42.38
CA LEU A 51 12.92 -9.32 42.25
C LEU A 51 12.85 -8.86 40.77
N ALA A 52 13.40 -9.64 39.84
CA ALA A 52 13.31 -9.34 38.41
C ALA A 52 11.89 -9.52 37.85
N SER A 53 11.12 -10.49 38.35
CA SER A 53 9.73 -10.69 37.94
C SER A 53 8.77 -9.61 38.47
N ALA A 54 9.01 -9.08 39.66
CA ALA A 54 8.24 -7.96 40.19
C ALA A 54 8.48 -6.65 39.39
N ALA A 55 9.72 -6.41 38.96
CA ALA A 55 10.04 -5.27 38.10
C ALA A 55 9.39 -5.37 36.71
N SER A 56 9.34 -6.57 36.13
CA SER A 56 8.68 -6.79 34.83
C SER A 56 7.16 -6.67 34.93
N ALA A 57 6.55 -7.11 36.02
CA ALA A 57 5.10 -6.96 36.24
C ALA A 57 4.71 -5.47 36.41
N LEU A 58 5.51 -4.69 37.11
CA LEU A 58 5.33 -3.24 37.24
C LEU A 58 5.51 -2.51 35.88
N ALA A 59 6.49 -2.90 35.07
CA ALA A 59 6.69 -2.36 33.74
C ALA A 59 5.52 -2.69 32.81
N MET A 60 5.01 -3.92 32.84
CA MET A 60 3.83 -4.34 32.08
C MET A 60 2.57 -3.62 32.55
N ALA A 61 2.36 -3.46 33.86
CA ALA A 61 1.25 -2.69 34.40
C ALA A 61 1.30 -1.21 34.00
N MET A 62 2.48 -0.60 34.03
CA MET A 62 2.69 0.77 33.52
C MET A 62 2.40 0.86 32.02
N ILE A 63 2.85 -0.10 31.22
CA ILE A 63 2.54 -0.15 29.78
C ILE A 63 1.04 -0.32 29.55
N MET A 64 0.36 -1.19 30.31
CA MET A 64 -1.09 -1.35 30.24
C MET A 64 -1.85 -0.09 30.69
N LEU A 65 -1.41 0.55 31.79
CA LEU A 65 -2.00 1.82 32.24
C LEU A 65 -1.86 2.92 31.18
N LEU A 66 -0.71 2.96 30.52
CA LEU A 66 -0.46 3.85 29.38
C LEU A 66 -1.34 3.53 28.16
N TRP A 67 -1.82 2.29 28.03
CA TRP A 67 -2.74 1.88 26.97
C TRP A 67 -4.22 2.16 27.28
N ILE A 68 -4.60 2.08 28.55
CA ILE A 68 -6.00 2.20 29.02
C ILE A 68 -6.36 3.63 29.43
N ALA A 69 -5.37 4.48 29.74
CA ALA A 69 -5.61 5.85 30.15
C ALA A 69 -6.24 6.69 29.00
N PRO A 70 -7.48 7.16 29.14
CA PRO A 70 -8.18 7.91 28.08
C PRO A 70 -7.64 9.32 27.84
N GLY A 71 -6.48 9.65 28.38
CA GLY A 71 -5.85 10.97 28.27
C GLY A 71 -4.42 10.97 27.74
N LEU A 72 -3.94 9.91 27.11
CA LEU A 72 -2.57 9.88 26.60
C LEU A 72 -2.34 10.86 25.45
N PRO A 73 -1.18 11.56 25.49
CA PRO A 73 -0.92 12.68 24.60
C PRO A 73 -0.95 12.31 23.12
N PRO A 74 -1.31 13.24 22.25
CA PRO A 74 -1.59 13.02 20.84
C PRO A 74 -0.41 12.52 19.99
N TRP A 75 0.80 12.35 20.60
CA TRP A 75 1.96 11.84 19.87
C TRP A 75 1.81 10.37 19.40
N ARG A 76 0.98 9.55 20.07
CA ARG A 76 0.64 8.20 19.55
C ARG A 76 -0.34 8.20 18.38
N ARG A 77 -1.11 9.27 18.19
CA ARG A 77 -1.98 9.42 17.01
C ARG A 77 -1.23 9.94 15.78
N ARG A 78 0.03 10.33 15.93
CA ARG A 78 0.74 11.09 14.91
C ARG A 78 1.46 10.25 13.86
N ILE A 79 1.46 8.93 13.96
CA ILE A 79 2.01 8.08 12.90
C ILE A 79 0.84 7.35 12.22
N ARG A 80 -0.07 8.06 11.64
CA ARG A 80 -0.70 7.56 10.43
C ARG A 80 0.31 7.83 9.32
N CYS A 81 1.28 6.91 9.22
CA CYS A 81 2.16 6.88 8.07
C CYS A 81 1.26 6.85 6.83
N GLY A 82 1.57 7.68 5.84
CA GLY A 82 1.05 7.49 4.50
C GLY A 82 1.35 6.08 4.02
N PRO A 83 0.81 5.66 2.89
CA PRO A 83 1.17 4.38 2.30
C PRO A 83 2.68 4.31 2.17
N SER A 84 3.24 3.13 2.43
CA SER A 84 4.67 2.93 2.26
C SER A 84 5.04 3.17 0.79
N THR A 85 6.21 3.70 0.54
CA THR A 85 6.73 3.87 -0.83
C THR A 85 6.64 2.56 -1.61
N ARG A 86 6.90 1.44 -0.93
CA ARG A 86 6.84 0.11 -1.52
C ARG A 86 5.42 -0.27 -1.95
N ALA A 87 4.39 0.08 -1.17
CA ALA A 87 3.00 -0.19 -1.53
C ALA A 87 2.60 0.62 -2.78
N VAL A 88 3.02 1.89 -2.87
CA VAL A 88 2.79 2.73 -4.05
C VAL A 88 3.46 2.15 -5.29
N ILE A 89 4.72 1.72 -5.18
CA ILE A 89 5.47 1.08 -6.28
C ILE A 89 4.81 -0.23 -6.71
N ASN A 90 4.40 -1.07 -5.77
CA ASN A 90 3.72 -2.33 -6.09
C ASN A 90 2.41 -2.11 -6.84
N GLU A 91 1.63 -1.11 -6.45
CA GLU A 91 0.39 -0.76 -7.13
C GLU A 91 0.65 -0.28 -8.55
N HIS A 92 1.59 0.63 -8.74
CA HIS A 92 2.01 1.08 -10.07
C HIS A 92 2.52 -0.08 -10.94
N SER A 93 3.35 -0.97 -10.38
CA SER A 93 3.85 -2.15 -11.10
C SER A 93 2.71 -3.09 -11.48
N ARG A 94 1.68 -3.24 -10.61
CA ARG A 94 0.47 -4.00 -10.91
C ARG A 94 -0.27 -3.40 -12.11
N THR A 95 -0.38 -2.09 -12.14
CA THR A 95 -1.04 -1.37 -13.24
C THR A 95 -0.30 -1.54 -14.56
N ILE A 96 1.05 -1.47 -14.56
CA ILE A 96 1.85 -1.73 -15.77
C ILE A 96 1.66 -3.17 -16.28
N LEU A 97 1.67 -4.15 -15.38
CA LEU A 97 1.66 -5.57 -15.77
C LEU A 97 0.27 -6.08 -16.16
N TRP A 98 -0.79 -5.55 -15.56
CA TRP A 98 -2.13 -6.12 -15.65
C TRP A 98 -3.21 -5.07 -15.97
N GLY A 99 -2.85 -3.79 -16.03
CA GLY A 99 -3.76 -2.72 -16.41
C GLY A 99 -4.12 -2.82 -17.88
N GLU A 100 -5.42 -2.89 -18.18
CA GLU A 100 -5.90 -2.80 -19.55
C GLU A 100 -5.93 -1.33 -19.98
N SER A 101 -5.28 -1.02 -21.10
CA SER A 101 -5.39 0.29 -21.75
C SER A 101 -6.69 0.35 -22.56
N ARG A 102 -7.69 1.04 -22.04
CA ARG A 102 -9.00 1.21 -22.68
C ARG A 102 -9.49 2.65 -22.56
N PRO A 103 -8.87 3.59 -23.25
CA PRO A 103 -9.23 5.01 -23.13
C PRO A 103 -10.70 5.31 -23.50
N ASP A 104 -11.27 4.54 -24.40
CA ASP A 104 -12.68 4.62 -24.83
C ASP A 104 -13.68 4.23 -23.73
N VAL A 105 -13.28 3.38 -22.79
CA VAL A 105 -14.13 2.90 -21.70
C VAL A 105 -14.04 3.80 -20.45
N VAL A 106 -13.00 4.62 -20.31
CA VAL A 106 -12.77 5.47 -19.12
C VAL A 106 -14.01 6.31 -18.74
N PRO A 107 -14.72 6.98 -19.66
CA PRO A 107 -15.91 7.76 -19.30
C PRO A 107 -17.01 6.92 -18.65
N THR A 108 -17.10 5.63 -19.02
CA THR A 108 -18.11 4.70 -18.50
C THR A 108 -17.72 4.14 -17.12
N VAL A 109 -16.45 3.88 -16.89
CA VAL A 109 -15.97 3.27 -15.62
C VAL A 109 -15.70 4.30 -14.54
N LEU A 110 -15.41 5.54 -14.90
CA LEU A 110 -15.04 6.60 -13.96
C LEU A 110 -16.11 6.86 -12.87
N PRO A 111 -17.41 6.95 -13.14
CA PRO A 111 -18.42 7.13 -12.11
C PRO A 111 -18.42 6.00 -11.08
N ARG A 112 -18.31 4.76 -11.53
CA ARG A 112 -18.22 3.60 -10.66
C ARG A 112 -16.93 3.61 -9.82
N ALA A 113 -15.80 3.98 -10.42
CA ALA A 113 -14.54 4.09 -9.71
C ALA A 113 -14.60 5.17 -8.61
N MET A 114 -15.32 6.29 -8.84
CA MET A 114 -15.58 7.31 -7.84
C MET A 114 -16.41 6.75 -6.67
N ASP A 115 -17.51 6.08 -6.93
CA ASP A 115 -18.39 5.52 -5.90
C ASP A 115 -17.66 4.49 -5.03
N GLU A 116 -16.89 3.59 -5.65
CA GLU A 116 -16.19 2.51 -4.95
C GLU A 116 -14.95 3.01 -4.18
N SER A 117 -14.30 4.08 -4.65
CA SER A 117 -13.06 4.61 -4.04
C SER A 117 -13.30 5.53 -2.84
N GLY A 118 -14.47 6.17 -2.75
CA GLY A 118 -14.74 7.27 -1.81
C GLY A 118 -13.98 8.56 -2.17
N VAL A 119 -13.58 8.68 -3.43
CA VAL A 119 -12.95 9.87 -4.03
C VAL A 119 -13.77 10.31 -5.21
N SER A 120 -14.23 11.55 -5.21
CA SER A 120 -14.91 12.14 -6.37
C SER A 120 -14.01 13.15 -7.07
N LEU A 121 -14.29 13.37 -8.34
CA LEU A 121 -13.58 14.30 -9.21
C LEU A 121 -14.56 15.31 -9.78
N ASN A 122 -14.35 16.60 -9.52
CA ASN A 122 -15.09 17.66 -10.21
C ASN A 122 -14.63 17.75 -11.68
N TRP A 123 -13.32 17.69 -11.85
CA TRP A 123 -12.64 17.70 -13.15
C TRP A 123 -11.57 16.61 -13.17
N VAL A 124 -11.35 16.03 -14.34
CA VAL A 124 -10.27 15.08 -14.58
C VAL A 124 -9.53 15.47 -15.86
N PHE A 125 -8.21 15.45 -15.78
CA PHE A 125 -7.37 15.58 -16.94
C PHE A 125 -7.49 14.30 -17.78
N THR A 126 -8.03 14.41 -18.99
CA THR A 126 -8.23 13.25 -19.88
C THR A 126 -7.04 13.03 -20.81
N GLY A 127 -6.15 14.01 -20.91
CA GLY A 127 -4.95 13.93 -21.74
C GLY A 127 -4.81 15.06 -22.73
N ASP A 128 -3.68 15.03 -23.43
CA ASP A 128 -3.32 15.89 -24.56
C ASP A 128 -2.44 15.11 -25.55
N ASP A 129 -1.74 15.80 -26.47
CA ASP A 129 -0.87 15.18 -27.48
C ASP A 129 0.33 14.42 -26.88
N HIS A 130 0.65 14.62 -25.60
CA HIS A 130 1.82 14.03 -24.94
C HIS A 130 1.48 12.90 -23.96
N ILE A 131 0.29 12.93 -23.39
CA ILE A 131 -0.12 11.97 -22.36
C ILE A 131 -1.64 11.79 -22.37
N GLN A 132 -2.14 10.56 -22.30
CA GLN A 132 -3.55 10.23 -22.40
C GLN A 132 -3.99 9.38 -21.20
N LEU A 133 -5.18 9.66 -20.66
CA LEU A 133 -5.83 8.82 -19.64
C LEU A 133 -6.31 7.52 -20.30
N ILE A 134 -5.80 6.38 -19.80
CA ILE A 134 -6.08 5.06 -20.37
C ILE A 134 -6.92 4.19 -19.46
N ASN A 135 -6.96 4.47 -18.14
CA ASN A 135 -7.75 3.70 -17.19
C ASN A 135 -8.10 4.51 -15.94
N ALA A 136 -9.20 4.13 -15.27
CA ALA A 136 -9.61 4.63 -13.97
C ALA A 136 -10.18 3.48 -13.15
N GLN A 137 -9.67 3.27 -11.92
CA GLN A 137 -10.14 2.16 -11.08
C GLN A 137 -10.06 2.49 -9.59
N PRO A 138 -10.93 1.87 -8.76
CA PRO A 138 -10.77 1.92 -7.32
C PRO A 138 -9.59 1.06 -6.90
N ILE A 139 -8.86 1.48 -5.87
CA ILE A 139 -7.74 0.75 -5.31
C ILE A 139 -7.88 0.56 -3.80
N TYR A 140 -7.19 -0.47 -3.31
CA TYR A 140 -7.00 -0.72 -1.88
C TYR A 140 -5.51 -0.73 -1.55
N LEU A 141 -5.04 0.32 -0.90
CA LEU A 141 -3.64 0.44 -0.54
C LEU A 141 -3.48 0.43 0.99
N GLU A 142 -2.86 -0.63 1.52
CA GLU A 142 -2.67 -0.82 2.97
C GLU A 142 -3.98 -0.66 3.78
N GLY A 143 -5.05 -1.29 3.28
CA GLY A 143 -6.37 -1.28 3.93
C GLY A 143 -7.16 0.01 3.75
N ARG A 144 -6.75 0.89 2.84
CA ARG A 144 -7.43 2.15 2.54
C ARG A 144 -7.95 2.15 1.14
N ARG A 145 -9.18 2.62 0.99
CA ARG A 145 -9.77 2.85 -0.32
C ARG A 145 -9.16 4.10 -0.93
N GLY A 146 -9.03 4.11 -2.23
CA GLY A 146 -8.59 5.24 -3.02
C GLY A 146 -8.91 5.05 -4.48
N MET A 147 -8.48 5.98 -5.30
CA MET A 147 -8.66 5.97 -6.75
C MET A 147 -7.30 5.96 -7.43
N GLU A 148 -7.24 5.25 -8.53
CA GLU A 148 -6.15 5.26 -9.46
C GLU A 148 -6.63 5.75 -10.82
N LEU A 149 -5.86 6.67 -11.39
CA LEU A 149 -5.97 7.08 -12.78
C LEU A 149 -4.65 6.71 -13.46
N ALA A 150 -4.71 5.90 -14.50
CA ALA A 150 -3.54 5.51 -15.27
C ALA A 150 -3.49 6.29 -16.57
N TYR A 151 -2.35 6.86 -16.82
CA TYR A 151 -2.03 7.58 -18.06
C TYR A 151 -0.93 6.85 -18.82
N GLN A 152 -0.90 7.04 -20.12
CA GLN A 152 0.19 6.61 -20.98
C GLN A 152 0.71 7.80 -21.77
N ASP A 153 2.03 7.96 -21.82
CA ASP A 153 2.64 9.00 -22.63
C ASP A 153 2.88 8.53 -24.09
N ALA A 154 3.31 9.45 -24.93
CA ALA A 154 3.57 9.17 -26.35
C ALA A 154 4.71 8.16 -26.56
N ASP A 155 5.61 8.00 -25.60
CA ASP A 155 6.73 7.07 -25.63
C ASP A 155 6.33 5.68 -25.08
N GLY A 156 5.10 5.54 -24.59
CA GLY A 156 4.54 4.29 -24.02
C GLY A 156 4.78 4.11 -22.53
N HIS A 157 5.38 5.07 -21.82
CA HIS A 157 5.54 5.02 -20.39
C HIS A 157 4.20 5.19 -19.66
N THR A 158 4.01 4.40 -18.61
CA THR A 158 2.83 4.52 -17.76
C THR A 158 3.10 5.53 -16.65
N VAL A 159 2.16 6.44 -16.48
CA VAL A 159 2.13 7.40 -15.38
C VAL A 159 0.89 7.14 -14.55
N THR A 160 1.06 6.73 -13.31
CA THR A 160 -0.06 6.39 -12.42
C THR A 160 -0.31 7.51 -11.41
N TYR A 161 -1.54 8.00 -11.35
CA TYR A 161 -1.98 8.98 -10.38
C TYR A 161 -2.86 8.30 -9.32
N LEU A 162 -2.34 8.20 -8.10
CA LEU A 162 -3.03 7.61 -6.95
C LEU A 162 -3.60 8.71 -6.06
N ILE A 163 -4.86 8.58 -5.66
CA ILE A 163 -5.58 9.52 -4.82
C ILE A 163 -6.13 8.77 -3.61
N LEU A 164 -5.67 9.14 -2.40
CA LEU A 164 -5.98 8.43 -1.16
C LEU A 164 -6.53 9.39 -0.10
N PRO A 165 -7.69 9.12 0.52
CA PRO A 165 -8.22 9.89 1.63
C PRO A 165 -7.33 9.76 2.87
N LEU A 166 -6.49 10.76 3.14
CA LEU A 166 -5.53 10.80 4.23
C LEU A 166 -5.45 12.18 4.89
N PRO A 167 -6.54 12.67 5.51
CA PRO A 167 -6.61 14.03 6.05
C PRO A 167 -5.54 14.32 7.11
N ALA A 168 -5.21 13.35 7.94
CA ALA A 168 -4.26 13.51 9.04
C ALA A 168 -2.78 13.32 8.64
N LEU A 169 -2.50 12.97 7.37
CA LEU A 169 -1.12 12.81 6.91
C LEU A 169 -0.44 14.16 6.74
N VAL A 170 0.77 14.29 7.25
CA VAL A 170 1.66 15.44 7.02
C VAL A 170 2.85 14.95 6.21
N LEU A 171 3.05 15.52 5.02
CA LEU A 171 4.22 15.24 4.21
C LEU A 171 5.45 15.98 4.77
N PRO A 172 6.64 15.35 4.77
CA PRO A 172 7.86 15.98 5.25
C PRO A 172 8.24 17.22 4.39
N GLU A 173 8.88 18.19 4.99
CA GLU A 173 9.38 19.37 4.28
C GLU A 173 10.67 19.04 3.49
N ARG A 174 11.46 18.08 4.00
CA ARG A 174 12.69 17.65 3.33
C ARG A 174 12.35 16.89 2.03
N GLY A 175 12.98 17.28 0.95
CA GLY A 175 12.76 16.67 -0.37
C GLY A 175 11.66 17.31 -1.18
N ARG A 176 11.08 18.44 -0.71
CA ARG A 176 10.17 19.23 -1.53
C ARG A 176 10.94 20.01 -2.60
N VAL A 177 10.40 20.00 -3.80
CA VAL A 177 10.97 20.67 -4.96
C VAL A 177 9.96 21.68 -5.49
N GLN A 178 10.42 22.86 -5.90
CA GLN A 178 9.55 23.83 -6.58
C GLN A 178 9.28 23.34 -8.02
N ILE A 179 8.01 23.16 -8.33
CA ILE A 179 7.53 22.85 -9.68
C ILE A 179 6.40 23.81 -9.97
N ASP A 180 6.64 24.74 -10.88
CA ASP A 180 5.73 25.90 -11.13
C ASP A 180 5.38 26.59 -9.80
N ARG A 181 4.11 26.79 -9.49
CA ARG A 181 3.60 27.43 -8.26
C ARG A 181 3.48 26.48 -7.06
N TRP A 182 3.76 25.19 -7.21
CA TRP A 182 3.61 24.18 -6.18
C TRP A 182 4.94 23.70 -5.63
N ARG A 183 4.89 23.13 -4.40
CA ARG A 183 6.05 22.53 -3.74
C ARG A 183 5.74 21.09 -3.31
N PRO A 184 5.58 20.15 -4.27
CA PRO A 184 5.39 18.74 -3.95
C PRO A 184 6.66 18.13 -3.37
N LEU A 185 6.51 16.98 -2.69
CA LEU A 185 7.61 16.11 -2.30
C LEU A 185 7.98 15.23 -3.51
N VAL A 186 9.24 15.29 -3.94
CA VAL A 186 9.75 14.43 -5.01
C VAL A 186 10.67 13.37 -4.40
N ARG A 187 10.44 12.12 -4.77
CA ARG A 187 11.21 10.99 -4.29
C ARG A 187 11.52 10.01 -5.43
N LYS A 188 12.77 9.56 -5.49
CA LYS A 188 13.19 8.46 -6.36
C LYS A 188 13.41 7.23 -5.49
N ASP A 189 12.88 6.08 -5.87
CA ASP A 189 13.04 4.82 -5.15
C ASP A 189 12.82 3.63 -6.09
N SER A 190 13.70 2.63 -6.02
CA SER A 190 13.57 1.35 -6.74
C SER A 190 13.29 1.48 -8.24
N GLY A 191 13.90 2.47 -8.91
CA GLY A 191 13.72 2.69 -10.35
C GLY A 191 12.44 3.46 -10.71
N PHE A 192 11.79 4.09 -9.74
CA PHE A 192 10.60 4.92 -9.97
C PHE A 192 10.79 6.32 -9.42
N THR A 193 10.17 7.30 -10.07
CA THR A 193 10.06 8.66 -9.57
C THR A 193 8.62 8.92 -9.12
N MET A 194 8.48 9.47 -7.92
CA MET A 194 7.20 9.81 -7.31
C MET A 194 7.14 11.29 -6.98
N ILE A 195 6.04 11.93 -7.33
CA ILE A 195 5.69 13.29 -6.96
C ILE A 195 4.46 13.23 -6.05
N MET A 196 4.61 13.68 -4.81
CA MET A 196 3.55 13.57 -3.80
C MET A 196 3.13 14.94 -3.29
N TRP A 197 1.83 15.15 -3.13
CA TRP A 197 1.27 16.39 -2.57
C TRP A 197 -0.01 16.14 -1.77
N LYS A 198 -0.43 17.13 -1.04
CA LYS A 198 -1.72 17.14 -0.34
C LYS A 198 -2.69 18.08 -1.04
N GLN A 199 -3.95 17.64 -1.18
CA GLN A 199 -5.04 18.41 -1.72
C GLN A 199 -6.33 18.05 -1.01
N GLN A 200 -7.00 19.01 -0.38
CA GLN A 200 -8.30 18.84 0.27
C GLN A 200 -8.42 17.59 1.18
N GLY A 201 -7.39 17.32 2.00
CA GLY A 201 -7.37 16.12 2.86
C GLY A 201 -6.94 14.83 2.18
N LEU A 202 -6.74 14.86 0.86
CA LEU A 202 -6.26 13.73 0.08
C LEU A 202 -4.73 13.73 -0.02
N LEU A 203 -4.12 12.55 -0.01
CA LEU A 203 -2.77 12.32 -0.51
C LEU A 203 -2.88 12.01 -1.99
N CYS A 204 -2.16 12.77 -2.79
CA CYS A 204 -2.04 12.58 -4.21
C CYS A 204 -0.60 12.16 -4.53
N VAL A 205 -0.43 11.12 -5.32
CA VAL A 205 0.87 10.59 -5.73
C VAL A 205 0.87 10.36 -7.23
N LEU A 206 1.77 11.00 -7.93
CA LEU A 206 2.06 10.71 -9.34
C LEU A 206 3.35 9.88 -9.39
N ILE A 207 3.32 8.71 -10.00
CA ILE A 207 4.44 7.78 -10.09
C ILE A 207 4.66 7.30 -11.51
N SER A 208 5.91 7.16 -11.90
CA SER A 208 6.32 6.59 -13.19
C SER A 208 7.74 6.00 -13.09
N ASP A 209 8.10 5.19 -14.08
CA ASP A 209 9.46 4.69 -14.33
C ASP A 209 10.39 5.73 -14.98
N LEU A 210 9.92 6.94 -15.19
CA LEU A 210 10.69 8.08 -15.68
C LEU A 210 11.73 8.54 -14.65
N VAL A 211 13.00 8.12 -14.76
CA VAL A 211 14.04 8.31 -13.75
C VAL A 211 15.27 9.11 -14.19
N SER A 212 15.54 9.23 -15.50
CA SER A 212 16.60 10.12 -16.00
C SER A 212 16.27 11.57 -15.67
N ASP A 213 17.22 12.47 -15.76
CA ASP A 213 16.96 13.88 -15.44
C ASP A 213 15.99 14.53 -16.47
N ASP A 214 16.09 14.15 -17.74
CA ASP A 214 15.16 14.58 -18.78
C ASP A 214 13.75 14.00 -18.56
N ASP A 215 13.67 12.72 -18.19
CA ASP A 215 12.39 12.05 -17.88
C ASP A 215 11.72 12.64 -16.65
N VAL A 216 12.49 12.99 -15.64
CA VAL A 216 11.96 13.71 -14.47
C VAL A 216 11.44 15.09 -14.86
N GLY A 217 12.04 15.73 -15.86
CA GLY A 217 11.52 16.94 -16.49
C GLY A 217 10.11 16.70 -17.04
N LYS A 218 9.95 15.69 -17.91
CA LYS A 218 8.63 15.28 -18.46
C LYS A 218 7.61 14.98 -17.34
N LEU A 219 8.01 14.22 -16.33
CA LEU A 219 7.11 13.89 -15.20
C LEU A 219 6.66 15.13 -14.42
N LYS A 220 7.52 16.14 -14.26
CA LYS A 220 7.16 17.43 -13.68
C LYS A 220 6.12 18.17 -14.52
N ASP A 221 6.25 18.14 -15.83
CA ASP A 221 5.29 18.75 -16.75
C ASP A 221 3.94 18.02 -16.68
N TYR A 222 3.94 16.69 -16.63
CA TYR A 222 2.73 15.89 -16.40
C TYR A 222 2.09 16.20 -15.05
N PHE A 223 2.90 16.37 -14.00
CA PHE A 223 2.41 16.81 -12.69
C PHE A 223 1.67 18.14 -12.78
N VAL A 224 2.23 19.13 -13.49
CA VAL A 224 1.59 20.45 -13.66
C VAL A 224 0.24 20.30 -14.36
N LYS A 225 0.17 19.54 -15.45
CA LYS A 225 -1.06 19.28 -16.21
C LYS A 225 -2.12 18.57 -15.35
N VAL A 226 -1.77 17.43 -14.75
CA VAL A 226 -2.68 16.65 -13.91
C VAL A 226 -3.14 17.46 -12.70
N ARG A 227 -2.22 18.13 -12.02
CA ARG A 227 -2.52 18.91 -10.80
C ARG A 227 -3.40 20.13 -11.06
N SER A 228 -3.25 20.80 -12.22
CA SER A 228 -4.05 21.98 -12.58
C SER A 228 -5.42 21.64 -13.14
N SER A 229 -5.56 20.45 -13.74
CA SER A 229 -6.77 20.06 -14.48
C SER A 229 -7.52 18.88 -13.84
N THR A 230 -7.08 18.40 -12.66
CA THR A 230 -7.79 17.38 -11.89
C THR A 230 -8.09 17.91 -10.49
N GLU A 231 -9.37 17.92 -10.12
CA GLU A 231 -9.82 18.42 -8.84
C GLU A 231 -10.51 17.31 -8.03
N PRO A 232 -9.74 16.51 -7.26
CA PRO A 232 -10.27 15.47 -6.42
C PRO A 232 -10.74 16.02 -5.06
N TYR A 233 -11.82 15.42 -4.52
CA TYR A 233 -12.31 15.64 -3.17
C TYR A 233 -12.78 14.33 -2.53
N ALA A 234 -12.73 14.25 -1.19
CA ALA A 234 -13.21 13.09 -0.47
C ALA A 234 -14.74 13.14 -0.33
N THR A 235 -15.40 12.04 -0.66
CA THR A 235 -16.81 11.79 -0.33
C THR A 235 -16.87 11.02 0.98
N TYR A 236 -17.44 11.63 2.03
CA TYR A 236 -17.59 11.02 3.35
C TYR A 236 -18.94 10.34 3.49
#